data_975d66579559d830d5bd735b2b525887
#
_entry.id   975d66579559d830d5bd735b2b525887
#
_cell.length_a   1.000
_cell.length_b   1.000
_cell.length_c   1.000
_cell.angle_alpha   90.00
_cell.angle_beta   90.00
_cell.angle_gamma   90.00
#
_symmetry.space_group_name_H-M   'P 1'
#
loop_
_entity.id
_entity.type
_entity.pdbx_description
1 polymer ?
#
loop_
_entity_poly.entity_id
_entity_poly.type
_entity_poly.pdbx_seq_one_letter_code
_entity_poly.pdbx_strand_id
1 'polypeptide(L)'
;MTASVPVEIVDEVNARILAVSEDRVAGFSRDPFAEIAERSGVELPVVLERLKAMLATGTIRRIRQTLMATNLAPGALVAWRIPIDQIDAGFDYMVGRDPFSGHVVIRSTDAETPGSAYRLWTTLKVPQGYSMEAHCEYLRRQIGAESFRMMPAKRLFVLGVGHVRRRTIEPGDKSDEPGAVLDTAIVELSPLEWRVLEPLKREFAPDEVREDPWVSRAAEAGVSIDEFCAVAGRLNERGVIGRFSTFLEHVKPSSTGVRVTRYNALFHWRVPPGREIEAGREIGRHHILTHAYWREGGPEFANVNVMAVAHGTDKALVLAHKAAIDRHLDDMGIPVSYTNVFWGGRSEIKPSEVSPAAYAAWLLQRA
;
A
#
# COMPACT_ATOMS: atom_id res chain seq x y z
N MET A 1 -13.82 37.37 11.41
CA MET A 1 -13.18 36.51 10.41
C MET A 1 -12.71 35.26 11.15
N THR A 2 -13.37 34.13 10.95
CA THR A 2 -12.90 32.86 11.47
C THR A 2 -11.57 32.54 10.74
N ALA A 3 -10.47 32.38 11.49
CA ALA A 3 -9.20 31.97 10.92
C ALA A 3 -9.41 30.66 10.14
N SER A 4 -8.90 30.60 8.92
CA SER A 4 -8.99 29.37 8.11
C SER A 4 -8.20 28.25 8.80
N VAL A 5 -8.78 27.07 8.89
CA VAL A 5 -8.13 25.90 9.48
C VAL A 5 -6.89 25.56 8.64
N PRO A 6 -5.67 25.48 9.23
CA PRO A 6 -4.48 25.10 8.50
C PRO A 6 -4.57 23.68 7.92
N VAL A 7 -4.17 23.51 6.65
CA VAL A 7 -4.27 22.23 5.92
C VAL A 7 -2.92 21.70 5.42
N GLU A 8 -1.85 22.48 5.63
CA GLU A 8 -0.51 22.08 5.19
C GLU A 8 0.12 21.06 6.13
N ILE A 9 0.85 20.12 5.55
CA ILE A 9 1.55 19.06 6.30
C ILE A 9 2.72 19.58 7.15
N VAL A 10 3.18 20.81 6.87
CA VAL A 10 4.27 21.49 7.60
C VAL A 10 3.78 22.30 8.80
N ASP A 11 2.46 22.53 8.92
CA ASP A 11 1.89 23.11 10.12
C ASP A 11 2.21 22.22 11.33
N GLU A 12 2.65 22.81 12.44
CA GLU A 12 3.16 22.05 13.59
C GLU A 12 2.10 21.10 14.18
N VAL A 13 0.84 21.54 14.27
CA VAL A 13 -0.25 20.71 14.79
C VAL A 13 -0.57 19.58 13.82
N ASN A 14 -0.68 19.89 12.52
CA ASN A 14 -0.92 18.87 11.48
C ASN A 14 0.23 17.85 11.43
N ALA A 15 1.49 18.29 11.52
CA ALA A 15 2.64 17.39 11.54
C ALA A 15 2.60 16.41 12.73
N ARG A 16 2.20 16.87 13.92
CA ARG A 16 2.04 16.01 15.11
C ARG A 16 0.91 15.00 14.91
N ILE A 17 -0.25 15.43 14.42
CA ILE A 17 -1.38 14.53 14.12
C ILE A 17 -0.97 13.48 13.09
N LEU A 18 -0.35 13.88 11.98
CA LEU A 18 0.05 12.99 10.89
C LEU A 18 1.17 12.02 11.30
N ALA A 19 2.10 12.45 12.14
CA ALA A 19 3.14 11.58 12.69
C ALA A 19 2.59 10.36 13.46
N VAL A 20 1.36 10.45 13.95
CA VAL A 20 0.65 9.35 14.60
C VAL A 20 -0.31 8.66 13.63
N SER A 21 -1.17 9.44 12.95
CA SER A 21 -2.30 8.91 12.19
C SER A 21 -1.88 8.16 10.90
N GLU A 22 -0.69 8.43 10.34
CA GLU A 22 -0.26 7.72 9.14
C GLU A 22 0.06 6.24 9.40
N ASP A 23 0.70 5.88 10.53
CA ASP A 23 1.18 4.50 10.71
C ASP A 23 1.32 4.00 12.15
N ARG A 24 0.88 4.76 13.16
CA ARG A 24 1.07 4.39 14.56
C ARG A 24 -0.17 3.84 15.28
N VAL A 25 -1.36 3.95 14.70
CA VAL A 25 -2.59 3.36 15.25
C VAL A 25 -2.70 1.93 14.74
N ALA A 26 -2.05 0.99 15.44
CA ALA A 26 -1.97 -0.41 15.01
C ALA A 26 -3.26 -1.18 15.35
N GLY A 27 -3.63 -2.12 14.47
CA GLY A 27 -4.78 -2.97 14.68
C GLY A 27 -6.12 -2.25 14.59
N PHE A 28 -7.12 -2.78 15.28
CA PHE A 28 -8.44 -2.20 15.42
C PHE A 28 -8.52 -1.38 16.71
N SER A 29 -8.96 -0.15 16.60
CA SER A 29 -9.29 0.70 17.74
C SER A 29 -10.77 1.07 17.69
N ARG A 30 -11.46 1.00 18.84
CA ARG A 30 -12.85 1.46 18.96
C ARG A 30 -12.95 2.98 18.74
N ASP A 31 -11.95 3.70 19.25
CA ASP A 31 -11.93 5.17 19.22
C ASP A 31 -10.61 5.67 18.59
N PRO A 32 -10.41 5.43 17.26
CA PRO A 32 -9.11 5.67 16.62
C PRO A 32 -8.73 7.16 16.62
N PHE A 33 -9.69 8.07 16.58
CA PHE A 33 -9.41 9.51 16.62
C PHE A 33 -9.03 9.97 18.03
N ALA A 34 -9.60 9.39 19.07
CA ALA A 34 -9.19 9.63 20.45
C ALA A 34 -7.76 9.10 20.71
N GLU A 35 -7.42 7.93 20.18
CA GLU A 35 -6.05 7.40 20.23
C GLU A 35 -5.04 8.31 19.50
N ILE A 36 -5.42 8.87 18.34
CA ILE A 36 -4.58 9.86 17.65
C ILE A 36 -4.40 11.11 18.51
N ALA A 37 -5.45 11.60 19.14
CA ALA A 37 -5.41 12.78 20.01
C ALA A 37 -4.45 12.56 21.20
N GLU A 38 -4.64 11.47 21.93
CA GLU A 38 -3.80 11.10 23.06
C GLU A 38 -2.32 11.01 22.66
N ARG A 39 -2.01 10.26 21.61
CA ARG A 39 -0.62 9.99 21.20
C ARG A 39 0.07 11.16 20.52
N SER A 40 -0.69 12.05 19.87
CA SER A 40 -0.16 13.29 19.28
C SER A 40 -0.06 14.43 20.30
N GLY A 41 -0.74 14.33 21.45
CA GLY A 41 -0.89 15.38 22.44
C GLY A 41 -1.67 16.59 21.90
N VAL A 42 -2.63 16.36 21.00
CA VAL A 42 -3.52 17.38 20.42
C VAL A 42 -4.94 17.04 20.86
N GLU A 43 -5.70 18.06 21.29
CA GLU A 43 -7.09 17.89 21.74
C GLU A 43 -7.97 17.26 20.66
N LEU A 44 -8.85 16.32 21.03
CA LEU A 44 -9.68 15.57 20.08
C LEU A 44 -10.50 16.46 19.14
N PRO A 45 -11.17 17.53 19.59
CA PRO A 45 -11.90 18.43 18.68
C PRO A 45 -10.99 19.04 17.61
N VAL A 46 -9.75 19.40 17.97
CA VAL A 46 -8.75 19.94 17.03
C VAL A 46 -8.31 18.85 16.04
N VAL A 47 -8.07 17.63 16.51
CA VAL A 47 -7.72 16.49 15.62
C VAL A 47 -8.81 16.27 14.58
N LEU A 48 -10.10 16.23 15.00
CA LEU A 48 -11.22 16.01 14.10
C LEU A 48 -11.36 17.15 13.07
N GLU A 49 -11.24 18.41 13.52
CA GLU A 49 -11.32 19.60 12.65
C GLU A 49 -10.19 19.56 11.59
N ARG A 50 -8.94 19.31 12.02
CA ARG A 50 -7.77 19.30 11.15
C ARG A 50 -7.81 18.16 10.13
N LEU A 51 -8.18 16.95 10.55
CA LEU A 51 -8.32 15.81 9.65
C LEU A 51 -9.44 16.04 8.62
N LYS A 52 -10.59 16.61 9.01
CA LYS A 52 -11.66 16.98 8.07
C LYS A 52 -11.17 18.00 7.04
N ALA A 53 -10.50 19.06 7.48
CA ALA A 53 -10.00 20.11 6.60
C ALA A 53 -8.94 19.58 5.62
N MET A 54 -7.98 18.79 6.09
CA MET A 54 -6.97 18.17 5.25
C MET A 54 -7.56 17.16 4.25
N LEU A 55 -8.61 16.41 4.64
CA LEU A 55 -9.30 15.48 3.74
C LEU A 55 -10.09 16.24 2.67
N ALA A 56 -10.81 17.32 3.05
CA ALA A 56 -11.58 18.13 2.12
C ALA A 56 -10.70 18.87 1.09
N THR A 57 -9.48 19.25 1.44
CA THR A 57 -8.54 19.95 0.55
C THR A 57 -7.63 19.01 -0.24
N GLY A 58 -7.70 17.69 0.00
CA GLY A 58 -6.89 16.70 -0.69
C GLY A 58 -5.44 16.59 -0.19
N THR A 59 -5.08 17.25 0.91
CA THR A 59 -3.80 17.03 1.61
C THR A 59 -3.74 15.59 2.15
N ILE A 60 -4.83 15.13 2.75
CA ILE A 60 -5.11 13.72 3.01
C ILE A 60 -5.97 13.20 1.87
N ARG A 61 -5.54 12.15 1.20
CA ARG A 61 -6.29 11.50 0.13
C ARG A 61 -7.40 10.61 0.68
N ARG A 62 -7.15 9.92 1.81
CA ARG A 62 -8.10 9.01 2.45
C ARG A 62 -7.77 8.75 3.90
N ILE A 63 -8.79 8.42 4.67
CA ILE A 63 -8.69 7.87 6.04
C ILE A 63 -9.44 6.53 6.04
N ARG A 64 -8.85 5.47 6.58
CA ARG A 64 -9.50 4.17 6.66
C ARG A 64 -8.85 3.21 7.64
N GLN A 65 -9.60 2.19 8.06
CA GLN A 65 -9.04 0.96 8.60
C GLN A 65 -8.40 0.16 7.47
N THR A 66 -7.10 -0.13 7.54
CA THR A 66 -6.44 -0.99 6.57
C THR A 66 -6.66 -2.46 6.91
N LEU A 67 -6.55 -3.30 5.90
CA LEU A 67 -6.62 -4.75 6.05
C LEU A 67 -5.27 -5.38 5.67
N MET A 68 -4.98 -6.50 6.28
CA MET A 68 -3.99 -7.45 5.80
C MET A 68 -4.60 -8.26 4.64
N ALA A 69 -4.86 -7.55 3.53
CA ALA A 69 -5.59 -8.08 2.39
C ALA A 69 -4.93 -9.34 1.77
N THR A 70 -3.63 -9.55 2.03
CA THR A 70 -2.90 -10.79 1.69
C THR A 70 -3.38 -12.00 2.49
N ASN A 71 -4.00 -11.78 3.64
CA ASN A 71 -4.58 -12.82 4.47
C ASN A 71 -6.04 -13.12 4.11
N LEU A 72 -6.67 -12.30 3.27
CA LEU A 72 -8.04 -12.47 2.80
C LEU A 72 -8.13 -13.00 1.38
N ALA A 73 -7.22 -12.59 0.52
CA ALA A 73 -7.19 -13.01 -0.87
C ALA A 73 -5.74 -13.19 -1.33
N PRO A 74 -5.43 -14.28 -2.04
CA PRO A 74 -4.17 -14.41 -2.73
C PRO A 74 -3.87 -13.18 -3.57
N GLY A 75 -2.63 -12.68 -3.48
CA GLY A 75 -2.25 -11.45 -4.15
C GLY A 75 -0.90 -11.57 -4.85
N ALA A 76 -0.77 -10.85 -5.96
CA ALA A 76 0.46 -10.75 -6.70
C ALA A 76 0.73 -9.31 -7.14
N LEU A 77 1.99 -8.97 -7.26
CA LEU A 77 2.42 -7.90 -8.14
C LEU A 77 2.44 -8.51 -9.56
N VAL A 78 1.74 -7.90 -10.49
CA VAL A 78 1.67 -8.37 -11.88
C VAL A 78 2.26 -7.30 -12.78
N ALA A 79 3.26 -7.70 -13.56
CA ALA A 79 3.86 -6.88 -14.60
C ALA A 79 3.27 -7.29 -15.96
N TRP A 80 2.87 -6.32 -16.75
CA TRP A 80 2.22 -6.51 -18.06
C TRP A 80 3.11 -5.96 -19.16
N ARG A 81 3.44 -6.82 -20.13
CA ARG A 81 4.05 -6.41 -21.38
C ARG A 81 2.94 -5.97 -22.32
N ILE A 82 2.87 -4.68 -22.58
CA ILE A 82 1.80 -4.05 -23.36
C ILE A 82 2.41 -3.11 -24.41
N PRO A 83 1.90 -3.07 -25.65
CA PRO A 83 2.33 -2.10 -26.66
C PRO A 83 2.23 -0.68 -26.15
N ILE A 84 3.18 0.17 -26.52
CA ILE A 84 3.30 1.52 -25.96
C ILE A 84 2.08 2.40 -26.29
N ASP A 85 1.48 2.21 -27.44
CA ASP A 85 0.28 2.90 -27.90
C ASP A 85 -1.00 2.46 -27.16
N GLN A 86 -0.99 1.32 -26.49
CA GLN A 86 -2.12 0.78 -25.72
C GLN A 86 -1.96 0.98 -24.19
N ILE A 87 -0.82 1.48 -23.72
CA ILE A 87 -0.49 1.50 -22.28
C ILE A 87 -1.45 2.36 -21.47
N ASP A 88 -1.86 3.53 -21.98
CA ASP A 88 -2.78 4.42 -21.28
C ASP A 88 -4.21 3.85 -21.26
N ALA A 89 -4.67 3.26 -22.35
CA ALA A 89 -5.96 2.58 -22.38
C ALA A 89 -5.98 1.37 -21.44
N GLY A 90 -4.90 0.60 -21.39
CA GLY A 90 -4.74 -0.50 -20.44
C GLY A 90 -4.73 -0.03 -18.98
N PHE A 91 -4.03 1.08 -18.70
CA PHE A 91 -4.06 1.71 -17.39
C PHE A 91 -5.48 2.11 -16.98
N ASP A 92 -6.21 2.82 -17.85
CA ASP A 92 -7.57 3.28 -17.59
C ASP A 92 -8.54 2.11 -17.38
N TYR A 93 -8.39 1.02 -18.14
CA TYR A 93 -9.17 -0.20 -17.94
C TYR A 93 -8.94 -0.79 -16.53
N MET A 94 -7.66 -0.97 -16.13
CA MET A 94 -7.31 -1.52 -14.81
C MET A 94 -7.83 -0.65 -13.66
N VAL A 95 -7.79 0.66 -13.83
CA VAL A 95 -8.30 1.59 -12.81
C VAL A 95 -9.82 1.60 -12.76
N GLY A 96 -10.48 1.68 -13.91
CA GLY A 96 -11.92 1.96 -13.99
C GLY A 96 -12.80 0.71 -14.07
N ARG A 97 -12.28 -0.44 -14.53
CA ARG A 97 -13.09 -1.62 -14.86
C ARG A 97 -12.76 -2.86 -14.03
N ASP A 98 -11.54 -2.94 -13.48
CA ASP A 98 -11.14 -4.07 -12.65
C ASP A 98 -11.13 -3.70 -11.16
N PRO A 99 -12.08 -4.20 -10.33
CA PRO A 99 -12.14 -3.88 -8.91
C PRO A 99 -11.06 -4.60 -8.08
N PHE A 100 -10.36 -5.59 -8.64
CA PHE A 100 -9.39 -6.43 -7.95
C PHE A 100 -7.96 -5.90 -8.05
N SER A 101 -7.68 -4.98 -8.98
CA SER A 101 -6.43 -4.22 -9.05
C SER A 101 -6.44 -3.07 -8.04
N GLY A 102 -5.50 -3.09 -7.08
CA GLY A 102 -5.42 -2.09 -6.02
C GLY A 102 -4.51 -0.91 -6.34
N HIS A 103 -3.32 -1.18 -6.85
CA HIS A 103 -2.37 -0.17 -7.31
C HIS A 103 -2.04 -0.44 -8.78
N VAL A 104 -2.32 0.53 -9.62
CA VAL A 104 -1.99 0.52 -11.06
C VAL A 104 -0.94 1.58 -11.30
N VAL A 105 0.17 1.22 -11.95
CA VAL A 105 1.28 2.14 -12.20
C VAL A 105 1.97 1.84 -13.52
N ILE A 106 2.28 2.89 -14.28
CA ILE A 106 3.16 2.81 -15.45
C ILE A 106 4.59 3.00 -14.95
N ARG A 107 5.49 2.06 -15.27
CA ARG A 107 6.89 2.09 -14.87
C ARG A 107 7.83 2.19 -16.05
N SER A 108 8.98 2.78 -15.80
CA SER A 108 10.09 2.85 -16.76
C SER A 108 11.41 2.55 -16.06
N THR A 109 12.44 2.25 -16.85
CA THR A 109 13.82 2.13 -16.42
C THR A 109 14.67 3.20 -17.10
N ASP A 110 15.81 3.57 -16.52
CA ASP A 110 16.70 4.58 -17.09
C ASP A 110 17.49 4.03 -18.31
N ALA A 111 17.59 2.71 -18.44
CA ALA A 111 18.21 2.03 -19.56
C ALA A 111 17.40 0.78 -19.92
N GLU A 112 17.65 0.20 -21.07
CA GLU A 112 17.09 -1.11 -21.42
C GLU A 112 17.72 -2.20 -20.55
N THR A 113 16.90 -2.88 -19.77
CA THR A 113 17.27 -3.88 -18.76
C THR A 113 16.27 -5.02 -18.77
N PRO A 114 16.61 -6.21 -18.21
CA PRO A 114 15.61 -7.26 -18.01
C PRO A 114 14.36 -6.74 -17.33
N GLY A 115 13.19 -7.00 -17.95
CA GLY A 115 11.87 -6.54 -17.49
C GLY A 115 11.46 -5.14 -17.95
N SER A 116 12.30 -4.35 -18.61
CA SER A 116 11.97 -2.97 -19.06
C SER A 116 10.80 -2.91 -20.06
N ALA A 117 10.53 -3.99 -20.79
CA ALA A 117 9.37 -4.12 -21.67
C ALA A 117 8.04 -4.26 -20.91
N TYR A 118 8.08 -4.62 -19.61
CA TYR A 118 6.89 -4.72 -18.75
C TYR A 118 6.63 -3.36 -18.12
N ARG A 119 5.81 -2.55 -18.75
CA ARG A 119 5.64 -1.15 -18.38
C ARG A 119 4.38 -0.85 -17.56
N LEU A 120 3.32 -1.64 -17.68
CA LEU A 120 2.14 -1.53 -16.83
C LEU A 120 2.26 -2.52 -15.66
N TRP A 121 1.97 -2.07 -14.46
CA TRP A 121 2.11 -2.88 -13.25
C TRP A 121 0.88 -2.73 -12.38
N THR A 122 0.41 -3.84 -11.81
CA THR A 122 -0.74 -3.85 -10.89
C THR A 122 -0.43 -4.67 -9.64
N THR A 123 -0.92 -4.22 -8.48
CA THR A 123 -1.12 -5.12 -7.34
C THR A 123 -2.51 -5.73 -7.48
N LEU A 124 -2.56 -7.02 -7.72
CA LEU A 124 -3.80 -7.75 -7.98
C LEU A 124 -4.12 -8.66 -6.80
N LYS A 125 -5.39 -8.71 -6.41
CA LYS A 125 -5.92 -9.68 -5.44
C LYS A 125 -7.09 -10.41 -6.04
N VAL A 126 -7.04 -11.73 -6.00
CA VAL A 126 -8.16 -12.56 -6.46
C VAL A 126 -8.71 -13.31 -5.25
N PRO A 127 -10.03 -13.20 -4.97
CA PRO A 127 -10.63 -13.86 -3.82
C PRO A 127 -10.44 -15.37 -3.81
N GLN A 128 -10.52 -15.95 -2.63
CA GLN A 128 -10.44 -17.40 -2.44
C GLN A 128 -11.48 -18.15 -3.29
N GLY A 129 -11.09 -19.31 -3.80
CA GLY A 129 -11.93 -20.13 -4.70
C GLY A 129 -11.84 -19.76 -6.17
N TYR A 130 -11.08 -18.71 -6.54
CA TYR A 130 -10.91 -18.28 -7.93
C TYR A 130 -9.43 -18.31 -8.35
N SER A 131 -9.18 -18.44 -9.66
CA SER A 131 -7.84 -18.54 -10.22
C SER A 131 -7.25 -17.16 -10.53
N MET A 132 -6.13 -16.83 -9.91
CA MET A 132 -5.33 -15.64 -10.23
C MET A 132 -4.86 -15.63 -11.69
N GLU A 133 -4.44 -16.80 -12.19
CA GLU A 133 -3.95 -16.92 -13.57
C GLU A 133 -5.09 -16.71 -14.57
N ALA A 134 -6.27 -17.30 -14.33
CA ALA A 134 -7.44 -17.09 -15.20
C ALA A 134 -7.87 -15.62 -15.21
N HIS A 135 -7.81 -14.93 -14.07
CA HIS A 135 -8.11 -13.50 -13.98
C HIS A 135 -7.07 -12.67 -14.74
N CYS A 136 -5.77 -12.96 -14.57
CA CYS A 136 -4.71 -12.29 -15.34
C CYS A 136 -4.87 -12.53 -16.84
N GLU A 137 -5.21 -13.73 -17.28
CA GLU A 137 -5.42 -14.03 -18.69
C GLU A 137 -6.64 -13.27 -19.25
N TYR A 138 -7.71 -13.13 -18.46
CA TYR A 138 -8.84 -12.26 -18.83
C TYR A 138 -8.38 -10.81 -18.99
N LEU A 139 -7.67 -10.25 -18.00
CA LEU A 139 -7.18 -8.87 -18.07
C LEU A 139 -6.20 -8.66 -19.23
N ARG A 140 -5.30 -9.62 -19.49
CA ARG A 140 -4.38 -9.59 -20.63
C ARG A 140 -5.09 -9.33 -21.95
N ARG A 141 -6.21 -10.06 -22.19
CA ARG A 141 -7.02 -9.89 -23.41
C ARG A 141 -7.72 -8.53 -23.44
N GLN A 142 -8.24 -8.07 -22.28
CA GLN A 142 -8.98 -6.80 -22.20
C GLN A 142 -8.11 -5.58 -22.49
N ILE A 143 -6.83 -5.62 -22.08
CA ILE A 143 -5.91 -4.50 -22.25
C ILE A 143 -4.97 -4.64 -23.45
N GLY A 144 -5.09 -5.73 -24.23
CA GLY A 144 -4.21 -5.98 -25.37
C GLY A 144 -2.75 -6.29 -24.97
N ALA A 145 -2.50 -6.78 -23.76
CA ALA A 145 -1.14 -7.12 -23.35
C ALA A 145 -0.66 -8.39 -24.07
N GLU A 146 0.62 -8.39 -24.47
CA GLU A 146 1.29 -9.54 -25.11
C GLU A 146 1.51 -10.68 -24.11
N SER A 147 1.94 -10.33 -22.92
CA SER A 147 2.20 -11.27 -21.82
C SER A 147 2.11 -10.57 -20.46
N PHE A 148 2.11 -11.36 -19.42
CA PHE A 148 2.20 -10.90 -18.04
C PHE A 148 3.11 -11.79 -17.19
N ARG A 149 3.65 -11.22 -16.11
CA ARG A 149 4.39 -11.95 -15.10
C ARG A 149 3.76 -11.73 -13.73
N MET A 150 3.29 -12.81 -13.11
CA MET A 150 2.80 -12.80 -11.73
C MET A 150 3.96 -13.00 -10.76
N MET A 151 4.00 -12.18 -9.72
CA MET A 151 5.02 -12.19 -8.68
C MET A 151 4.33 -12.16 -7.30
N PRO A 152 3.77 -13.29 -6.84
CA PRO A 152 3.18 -13.37 -5.51
C PRO A 152 4.21 -13.09 -4.43
N ALA A 153 3.79 -12.47 -3.32
CA ALA A 153 4.66 -12.28 -2.17
C ALA A 153 4.79 -13.60 -1.42
N LYS A 154 6.01 -14.08 -1.25
CA LYS A 154 6.33 -15.23 -0.39
C LYS A 154 6.48 -14.81 1.07
N ARG A 155 7.09 -13.64 1.30
CA ARG A 155 7.26 -13.00 2.62
C ARG A 155 7.20 -11.48 2.48
N LEU A 156 6.82 -10.83 3.57
CA LEU A 156 6.87 -9.37 3.70
C LEU A 156 7.88 -9.01 4.79
N PHE A 157 8.67 -7.96 4.54
CA PHE A 157 9.66 -7.45 5.49
C PHE A 157 9.35 -6.03 5.94
N VAL A 158 8.69 -5.23 5.10
CA VAL A 158 8.16 -3.90 5.41
C VAL A 158 6.79 -3.76 4.78
N LEU A 159 5.83 -3.22 5.52
CA LEU A 159 4.48 -2.95 5.02
C LEU A 159 4.04 -1.55 5.43
N GLY A 160 4.04 -0.65 4.45
CA GLY A 160 3.50 0.71 4.52
C GLY A 160 3.99 1.51 5.73
N VAL A 161 4.76 2.57 5.52
CA VAL A 161 5.28 3.44 6.59
C VAL A 161 4.92 4.88 6.27
N GLY A 162 4.64 5.68 7.29
CA GLY A 162 4.23 7.08 7.16
C GLY A 162 5.28 7.96 6.48
N HIS A 163 4.84 8.93 5.69
CA HIS A 163 5.71 9.82 4.93
C HIS A 163 6.22 11.03 5.74
N VAL A 164 5.41 11.55 6.68
CA VAL A 164 5.77 12.76 7.42
C VAL A 164 7.03 12.59 8.23
N ARG A 165 7.21 11.46 8.89
CA ARG A 165 8.41 11.15 9.70
C ARG A 165 9.68 10.91 8.87
N ARG A 166 9.57 10.83 7.55
CA ARG A 166 10.65 10.46 6.63
C ARG A 166 11.22 11.62 5.82
N ARG A 167 10.82 12.84 6.13
CA ARG A 167 11.24 14.03 5.35
C ARG A 167 12.72 14.37 5.52
N THR A 168 13.34 13.91 6.61
CA THR A 168 14.71 14.24 6.99
C THR A 168 15.64 13.03 7.05
N ILE A 169 15.26 11.89 6.45
CA ILE A 169 16.11 10.70 6.45
C ILE A 169 17.26 10.84 5.46
N GLU A 170 18.43 10.40 5.88
CA GLU A 170 19.65 10.42 5.08
C GLU A 170 19.96 9.02 4.49
N PRO A 171 20.72 8.94 3.38
CA PRO A 171 21.16 7.67 2.83
C PRO A 171 21.94 6.82 3.85
N GLY A 172 21.41 5.63 4.15
CA GLY A 172 22.00 4.74 5.16
C GLY A 172 21.22 4.68 6.46
N ASP A 173 20.30 5.63 6.72
CA ASP A 173 19.46 5.59 7.91
C ASP A 173 18.65 4.29 7.96
N LYS A 174 18.82 3.56 9.07
CA LYS A 174 18.21 2.24 9.27
C LYS A 174 17.98 1.97 10.76
N SER A 175 17.06 1.04 11.03
CA SER A 175 16.84 0.52 12.37
C SER A 175 18.02 -0.33 12.85
N ASP A 176 18.24 -0.39 14.16
CA ASP A 176 19.27 -1.24 14.76
C ASP A 176 18.93 -2.72 14.60
N GLU A 177 17.64 -3.07 14.70
CA GLU A 177 17.15 -4.42 14.57
C GLU A 177 16.78 -4.79 13.13
N PRO A 178 17.03 -6.05 12.71
CA PRO A 178 16.58 -6.56 11.43
C PRO A 178 15.06 -6.48 11.26
N GLY A 179 14.57 -6.25 10.04
CA GLY A 179 13.16 -6.18 9.72
C GLY A 179 12.39 -7.44 10.16
N ALA A 180 11.13 -7.26 10.56
CA ALA A 180 10.23 -8.37 10.87
C ALA A 180 9.94 -9.20 9.60
N VAL A 181 9.67 -10.50 9.79
CA VAL A 181 9.16 -11.37 8.72
C VAL A 181 7.69 -11.59 8.96
N LEU A 182 6.86 -11.17 8.02
CA LEU A 182 5.41 -11.36 8.08
C LEU A 182 5.00 -12.47 7.10
N ASP A 183 4.37 -13.50 7.64
CA ASP A 183 3.74 -14.56 6.86
C ASP A 183 2.38 -14.13 6.32
N THR A 184 2.00 -14.70 5.20
CA THR A 184 0.68 -14.52 4.60
C THR A 184 -0.09 -15.81 4.72
N ALA A 185 -0.92 -15.94 5.75
CA ALA A 185 -1.83 -17.06 5.91
C ALA A 185 -3.25 -16.64 5.50
N ILE A 186 -3.88 -17.41 4.63
CA ILE A 186 -5.26 -17.16 4.21
C ILE A 186 -6.21 -17.46 5.37
N VAL A 187 -7.08 -16.51 5.68
CA VAL A 187 -8.08 -16.58 6.76
C VAL A 187 -9.47 -16.63 6.14
N GLU A 188 -10.20 -17.71 6.41
CA GLU A 188 -11.60 -17.83 6.00
C GLU A 188 -12.49 -17.03 6.95
N LEU A 189 -13.44 -16.28 6.42
CA LEU A 189 -14.37 -15.46 7.17
C LEU A 189 -15.79 -16.02 7.08
N SER A 190 -16.49 -16.01 8.21
CA SER A 190 -17.92 -16.28 8.29
C SER A 190 -18.75 -15.18 7.61
N PRO A 191 -20.03 -15.45 7.29
CA PRO A 191 -20.93 -14.42 6.75
C PRO A 191 -21.08 -13.18 7.64
N LEU A 192 -21.05 -13.32 8.96
CA LEU A 192 -21.11 -12.19 9.89
C LEU A 192 -19.82 -11.36 9.82
N GLU A 193 -18.66 -12.01 9.78
CA GLU A 193 -17.37 -11.33 9.67
C GLU A 193 -17.26 -10.55 8.35
N TRP A 194 -17.75 -11.09 7.24
CA TRP A 194 -17.83 -10.35 5.97
C TRP A 194 -18.76 -9.13 6.08
N ARG A 195 -19.94 -9.26 6.69
CA ARG A 195 -20.87 -8.13 6.86
C ARG A 195 -20.26 -6.99 7.68
N VAL A 196 -19.45 -7.30 8.68
CA VAL A 196 -18.74 -6.29 9.49
C VAL A 196 -17.53 -5.73 8.72
N LEU A 197 -16.77 -6.58 8.03
CA LEU A 197 -15.55 -6.19 7.32
C LEU A 197 -15.83 -5.22 6.17
N GLU A 198 -16.94 -5.39 5.45
CA GLU A 198 -17.29 -4.54 4.30
C GLU A 198 -17.42 -3.05 4.68
N PRO A 199 -18.24 -2.64 5.65
CA PRO A 199 -18.26 -1.24 6.09
C PRO A 199 -16.97 -0.85 6.83
N LEU A 200 -16.32 -1.76 7.56
CA LEU A 200 -15.10 -1.48 8.31
C LEU A 200 -13.96 -1.01 7.39
N LYS A 201 -13.76 -1.66 6.24
CA LYS A 201 -12.66 -1.38 5.29
C LYS A 201 -12.86 -0.11 4.47
N ARG A 202 -14.07 0.43 4.42
CA ARG A 202 -14.41 1.58 3.58
C ARG A 202 -13.67 2.83 4.04
N GLU A 203 -13.33 3.70 3.09
CA GLU A 203 -12.76 5.01 3.36
C GLU A 203 -13.76 5.88 4.11
N PHE A 204 -13.25 6.75 4.98
CA PHE A 204 -14.07 7.70 5.73
C PHE A 204 -14.42 8.90 4.84
N ALA A 205 -15.70 9.24 4.79
CA ALA A 205 -16.16 10.52 4.29
C ALA A 205 -15.87 11.62 5.33
N PRO A 206 -15.76 12.90 4.94
CA PRO A 206 -15.48 13.98 5.91
C PRO A 206 -16.44 14.06 7.09
N ASP A 207 -17.71 13.73 6.90
CA ASP A 207 -18.76 13.72 7.94
C ASP A 207 -18.65 12.50 8.88
N GLU A 208 -17.96 11.44 8.46
CA GLU A 208 -17.65 10.28 9.29
C GLU A 208 -16.43 10.50 10.21
N VAL A 209 -15.62 11.56 9.99
CA VAL A 209 -14.49 11.92 10.86
C VAL A 209 -15.05 12.62 12.11
N ARG A 210 -15.47 11.82 13.09
CA ARG A 210 -16.16 12.27 14.31
C ARG A 210 -15.88 11.33 15.48
N GLU A 211 -16.28 11.70 16.65
CA GLU A 211 -16.39 10.77 17.78
C GLU A 211 -17.33 9.61 17.39
N ASP A 212 -17.10 8.44 17.94
CA ASP A 212 -17.88 7.23 17.62
C ASP A 212 -17.98 6.91 16.11
N PRO A 213 -16.86 6.80 15.38
CA PRO A 213 -16.87 6.71 13.92
C PRO A 213 -17.50 5.41 13.39
N TRP A 214 -17.62 4.38 14.24
CA TRP A 214 -18.13 3.07 13.85
C TRP A 214 -19.64 2.90 13.97
N VAL A 215 -20.35 3.83 14.63
CA VAL A 215 -21.81 3.69 14.90
C VAL A 215 -22.61 3.53 13.61
N SER A 216 -22.38 4.38 12.60
CA SER A 216 -23.07 4.28 11.31
C SER A 216 -22.73 2.99 10.56
N ARG A 217 -21.50 2.52 10.70
CA ARG A 217 -21.01 1.30 10.04
C ARG A 217 -21.52 0.03 10.70
N ALA A 218 -21.71 0.03 12.01
CA ALA A 218 -22.37 -1.03 12.73
C ALA A 218 -23.86 -1.16 12.32
N ALA A 219 -24.57 -0.03 12.19
CA ALA A 219 -25.94 0.00 11.69
C ALA A 219 -26.03 -0.55 10.25
N GLU A 220 -25.09 -0.20 9.37
CA GLU A 220 -25.01 -0.73 8.00
C GLU A 220 -24.78 -2.25 7.99
N ALA A 221 -23.91 -2.76 8.88
CA ALA A 221 -23.70 -4.20 9.05
C ALA A 221 -24.89 -4.94 9.69
N GLY A 222 -25.91 -4.21 10.18
CA GLY A 222 -27.06 -4.80 10.86
C GLY A 222 -26.73 -5.42 12.21
N VAL A 223 -25.79 -4.81 12.96
CA VAL A 223 -25.36 -5.26 14.30
C VAL A 223 -25.26 -4.08 15.26
N SER A 224 -25.21 -4.36 16.58
CA SER A 224 -24.91 -3.35 17.57
C SER A 224 -23.46 -2.85 17.46
N ILE A 225 -23.16 -1.66 17.99
CA ILE A 225 -21.79 -1.13 18.03
C ILE A 225 -20.85 -2.05 18.82
N ASP A 226 -21.34 -2.65 19.88
CA ASP A 226 -20.53 -3.56 20.72
C ASP A 226 -20.23 -4.86 19.97
N GLU A 227 -21.22 -5.42 19.25
CA GLU A 227 -21.02 -6.59 18.40
C GLU A 227 -20.06 -6.28 17.23
N PHE A 228 -20.22 -5.11 16.58
CA PHE A 228 -19.31 -4.66 15.52
C PHE A 228 -17.87 -4.60 16.01
N CYS A 229 -17.63 -3.95 17.14
CA CYS A 229 -16.30 -3.83 17.73
C CYS A 229 -15.74 -5.18 18.18
N ALA A 230 -16.58 -6.07 18.74
CA ALA A 230 -16.17 -7.42 19.13
C ALA A 230 -15.76 -8.28 17.92
N VAL A 231 -16.51 -8.20 16.82
CA VAL A 231 -16.14 -8.89 15.56
C VAL A 231 -14.86 -8.31 14.99
N ALA A 232 -14.72 -6.99 14.92
CA ALA A 232 -13.50 -6.34 14.44
C ALA A 232 -12.28 -6.69 15.31
N GLY A 233 -12.46 -6.79 16.63
CA GLY A 233 -11.43 -7.25 17.56
C GLY A 233 -10.95 -8.67 17.25
N ARG A 234 -11.87 -9.63 17.04
CA ARG A 234 -11.51 -11.00 16.63
C ARG A 234 -10.81 -11.05 15.27
N LEU A 235 -11.25 -10.24 14.30
CA LEU A 235 -10.57 -10.14 13.02
C LEU A 235 -9.15 -9.58 13.16
N ASN A 236 -8.94 -8.65 14.11
CA ASN A 236 -7.62 -8.14 14.45
C ASN A 236 -6.72 -9.23 15.05
N GLU A 237 -7.21 -10.01 16.00
CA GLU A 237 -6.50 -11.14 16.61
C GLU A 237 -6.10 -12.21 15.57
N ARG A 238 -6.93 -12.42 14.55
CA ARG A 238 -6.66 -13.33 13.42
C ARG A 238 -5.76 -12.73 12.33
N GLY A 239 -5.20 -11.53 12.55
CA GLY A 239 -4.30 -10.88 11.60
C GLY A 239 -4.96 -10.41 10.30
N VAL A 240 -6.27 -10.18 10.30
CA VAL A 240 -7.02 -9.65 9.14
C VAL A 240 -6.99 -8.13 9.10
N ILE A 241 -6.96 -7.49 10.26
CA ILE A 241 -6.92 -6.04 10.40
C ILE A 241 -5.46 -5.56 10.39
N GLY A 242 -5.19 -4.50 9.67
CA GLY A 242 -3.88 -3.86 9.65
C GLY A 242 -3.80 -2.73 10.69
N ARG A 243 -3.93 -1.50 10.25
CA ARG A 243 -3.90 -0.32 11.11
C ARG A 243 -4.99 0.67 10.70
N PHE A 244 -5.40 1.55 11.61
CA PHE A 244 -6.14 2.75 11.23
C PHE A 244 -5.14 3.78 10.68
N SER A 245 -5.43 4.37 9.53
CA SER A 245 -4.41 5.17 8.84
C SER A 245 -4.99 6.32 8.02
N THR A 246 -4.31 7.45 8.09
CA THR A 246 -4.44 8.54 7.11
C THR A 246 -3.41 8.33 5.99
N PHE A 247 -3.82 8.59 4.77
CA PHE A 247 -2.96 8.49 3.58
C PHE A 247 -2.82 9.86 2.94
N LEU A 248 -1.62 10.40 2.94
CA LEU A 248 -1.33 11.66 2.28
C LEU A 248 -1.43 11.53 0.76
N GLU A 249 -1.81 12.60 0.09
CA GLU A 249 -1.59 12.72 -1.34
C GLU A 249 -0.10 12.93 -1.58
N HIS A 250 0.53 12.01 -2.26
CA HIS A 250 1.99 12.02 -2.43
C HIS A 250 2.44 12.10 -3.90
N VAL A 251 1.53 11.98 -4.84
CA VAL A 251 1.85 12.06 -6.28
C VAL A 251 1.26 13.32 -6.90
N LYS A 252 -0.01 13.62 -6.60
CA LYS A 252 -0.69 14.82 -7.07
C LYS A 252 -0.42 15.97 -6.09
N PRO A 253 -0.28 17.21 -6.56
CA PRO A 253 -0.23 18.35 -5.64
C PRO A 253 -1.56 18.47 -4.89
N SER A 254 -1.52 18.88 -3.62
CA SER A 254 -2.71 19.29 -2.87
C SER A 254 -3.37 20.51 -3.54
N SER A 255 -4.54 20.94 -3.05
CA SER A 255 -5.19 22.17 -3.49
C SER A 255 -4.30 23.42 -3.31
N THR A 256 -3.33 23.38 -2.40
CA THR A 256 -2.33 24.41 -2.14
C THR A 256 -1.04 24.22 -2.93
N GLY A 257 -0.95 23.19 -3.79
CA GLY A 257 0.22 22.93 -4.65
C GLY A 257 1.33 22.12 -3.99
N VAL A 258 1.18 21.68 -2.75
CA VAL A 258 2.21 20.89 -2.03
C VAL A 258 2.22 19.44 -2.54
N ARG A 259 3.41 18.92 -2.85
CA ARG A 259 3.66 17.50 -3.15
C ARG A 259 4.52 16.87 -2.06
N VAL A 260 4.11 15.69 -1.59
CA VAL A 260 4.85 14.95 -0.56
C VAL A 260 6.02 14.18 -1.16
N THR A 261 5.82 13.56 -2.34
CA THR A 261 6.87 12.86 -3.08
C THR A 261 6.73 13.12 -4.58
N ARG A 262 7.85 12.96 -5.32
CA ARG A 262 7.89 13.08 -6.78
C ARG A 262 8.25 11.77 -7.47
N TYR A 263 9.01 10.93 -6.78
CA TYR A 263 9.56 9.70 -7.32
C TYR A 263 9.06 8.51 -6.51
N ASN A 264 8.57 7.50 -7.22
CA ASN A 264 8.23 6.19 -6.70
C ASN A 264 9.19 5.20 -7.38
N ALA A 265 10.08 4.59 -6.62
CA ALA A 265 11.05 3.64 -7.12
C ALA A 265 10.71 2.23 -6.62
N LEU A 266 10.72 1.26 -7.53
CA LEU A 266 10.70 -0.15 -7.19
C LEU A 266 12.12 -0.70 -7.40
N PHE A 267 12.81 -0.98 -6.30
CA PHE A 267 14.13 -1.58 -6.28
C PHE A 267 14.02 -3.09 -6.42
N HIS A 268 14.92 -3.66 -7.21
CA HIS A 268 15.03 -5.10 -7.42
C HIS A 268 16.44 -5.57 -7.06
N TRP A 269 16.52 -6.74 -6.41
CA TRP A 269 17.77 -7.43 -6.14
C TRP A 269 17.67 -8.92 -6.45
N ARG A 270 18.74 -9.46 -7.02
CA ARG A 270 18.95 -10.89 -7.10
C ARG A 270 20.01 -11.28 -6.09
N VAL A 271 19.58 -11.92 -5.00
CA VAL A 271 20.44 -12.51 -3.98
C VAL A 271 20.50 -14.04 -4.17
N PRO A 272 21.50 -14.74 -3.59
CA PRO A 272 21.58 -16.19 -3.69
C PRO A 272 20.32 -16.88 -3.18
N PRO A 273 19.85 -17.96 -3.84
CA PRO A 273 18.75 -18.77 -3.33
C PRO A 273 19.02 -19.26 -1.90
N GLY A 274 18.01 -19.14 -1.04
CA GLY A 274 18.08 -19.47 0.38
C GLY A 274 18.50 -18.30 1.28
N ARG A 275 18.97 -17.16 0.72
CA ARG A 275 19.31 -15.96 1.49
C ARG A 275 18.28 -14.84 1.39
N GLU A 276 17.12 -15.09 0.79
CA GLU A 276 16.08 -14.07 0.57
C GLU A 276 15.51 -13.51 1.87
N ILE A 277 15.35 -14.35 2.90
CA ILE A 277 14.86 -13.91 4.22
C ILE A 277 15.87 -13.00 4.91
N GLU A 278 17.14 -13.41 4.92
CA GLU A 278 18.21 -12.63 5.48
C GLU A 278 18.34 -11.27 4.76
N ALA A 279 18.47 -11.30 3.44
CA ALA A 279 18.55 -10.10 2.63
C ALA A 279 17.33 -9.18 2.81
N GLY A 280 16.12 -9.75 2.82
CA GLY A 280 14.89 -8.99 2.99
C GLY A 280 14.80 -8.32 4.36
N ARG A 281 15.26 -8.96 5.42
CA ARG A 281 15.32 -8.38 6.78
C ARG A 281 16.33 -7.24 6.85
N GLU A 282 17.51 -7.39 6.25
CA GLU A 282 18.53 -6.33 6.22
C GLU A 282 18.09 -5.14 5.34
N ILE A 283 17.51 -5.40 4.17
CA ILE A 283 16.89 -4.38 3.33
C ILE A 283 15.78 -3.66 4.10
N GLY A 284 14.93 -4.41 4.81
CA GLY A 284 13.78 -3.89 5.55
C GLY A 284 14.14 -2.93 6.70
N ARG A 285 15.39 -2.89 7.16
CA ARG A 285 15.88 -1.93 8.17
C ARG A 285 15.87 -0.49 7.66
N HIS A 286 16.05 -0.28 6.36
CA HIS A 286 16.27 1.05 5.79
C HIS A 286 15.00 1.89 5.79
N HIS A 287 15.05 3.06 6.40
CA HIS A 287 13.90 3.94 6.65
C HIS A 287 13.28 4.53 5.38
N ILE A 288 14.01 4.57 4.26
CA ILE A 288 13.47 5.03 2.97
C ILE A 288 12.38 4.10 2.41
N LEU A 289 12.38 2.82 2.81
CA LEU A 289 11.49 1.83 2.25
C LEU A 289 10.09 1.91 2.87
N THR A 290 9.09 1.90 2.02
CA THR A 290 7.69 1.81 2.41
C THR A 290 7.16 0.39 2.36
N HIS A 291 7.74 -0.45 1.50
CA HIS A 291 7.40 -1.86 1.34
C HIS A 291 8.64 -2.64 0.96
N ALA A 292 8.79 -3.85 1.48
CA ALA A 292 9.82 -4.80 1.06
C ALA A 292 9.26 -6.23 1.07
N TYR A 293 9.60 -7.03 0.05
CA TYR A 293 9.01 -8.33 -0.19
C TYR A 293 10.04 -9.33 -0.75
N TRP A 294 9.88 -10.60 -0.39
CA TRP A 294 10.38 -11.69 -1.22
C TRP A 294 9.36 -12.00 -2.32
N ARG A 295 9.74 -11.73 -3.57
CA ARG A 295 8.96 -12.00 -4.79
C ARG A 295 9.89 -12.46 -5.88
N GLU A 296 9.52 -13.48 -6.63
CA GLU A 296 10.35 -14.00 -7.72
C GLU A 296 9.95 -13.37 -9.06
N GLY A 297 10.86 -12.60 -9.64
CA GLY A 297 10.68 -11.98 -10.96
C GLY A 297 10.72 -12.97 -12.11
N GLY A 298 11.46 -14.07 -11.95
CA GLY A 298 11.69 -15.03 -13.04
C GLY A 298 12.69 -14.55 -14.10
N PRO A 299 12.90 -15.34 -15.15
CA PRO A 299 13.90 -15.07 -16.17
C PRO A 299 13.74 -13.70 -16.84
N GLU A 300 12.51 -13.25 -17.04
CA GLU A 300 12.19 -11.95 -17.67
C GLU A 300 12.76 -10.77 -16.87
N PHE A 301 12.94 -10.95 -15.57
CA PHE A 301 13.48 -9.95 -14.65
C PHE A 301 14.83 -10.37 -14.06
N ALA A 302 15.66 -11.09 -14.82
CA ALA A 302 16.98 -11.60 -14.38
C ALA A 302 16.92 -12.42 -13.08
N ASN A 303 15.81 -13.07 -12.79
CA ASN A 303 15.57 -13.87 -11.59
C ASN A 303 15.76 -13.09 -10.27
N VAL A 304 15.43 -11.80 -10.24
CA VAL A 304 15.37 -11.04 -8.98
C VAL A 304 14.40 -11.69 -8.01
N ASN A 305 14.74 -11.67 -6.73
CA ASN A 305 13.98 -12.38 -5.70
C ASN A 305 13.68 -11.51 -4.45
N VAL A 306 14.27 -10.31 -4.34
CA VAL A 306 13.88 -9.33 -3.33
C VAL A 306 13.51 -8.02 -4.03
N MET A 307 12.41 -7.41 -3.61
CA MET A 307 11.89 -6.17 -4.16
C MET A 307 11.47 -5.22 -3.04
N ALA A 308 11.73 -3.93 -3.21
CA ALA A 308 11.31 -2.92 -2.25
C ALA A 308 10.89 -1.62 -2.92
N VAL A 309 9.96 -0.90 -2.28
CA VAL A 309 9.43 0.39 -2.76
C VAL A 309 9.98 1.52 -1.90
N ALA A 310 10.54 2.51 -2.57
CA ALA A 310 10.99 3.77 -1.98
C ALA A 310 10.26 4.96 -2.61
N HIS A 311 10.07 6.02 -1.83
CA HIS A 311 9.51 7.28 -2.30
C HIS A 311 10.43 8.43 -1.92
N GLY A 312 10.57 9.43 -2.79
CA GLY A 312 11.38 10.60 -2.52
C GLY A 312 11.01 11.82 -3.37
N THR A 313 11.58 12.95 -3.05
CA THR A 313 11.38 14.22 -3.77
C THR A 313 12.46 14.48 -4.81
N ASP A 314 13.62 13.84 -4.66
CA ASP A 314 14.77 13.94 -5.56
C ASP A 314 15.24 12.57 -6.01
N LYS A 315 15.48 12.43 -7.32
CA LYS A 315 15.87 11.16 -7.94
C LYS A 315 17.27 10.71 -7.51
N ALA A 316 18.22 11.65 -7.44
CA ALA A 316 19.59 11.34 -7.06
C ALA A 316 19.66 10.89 -5.59
N LEU A 317 18.88 11.54 -4.72
CA LEU A 317 18.77 11.14 -3.32
C LEU A 317 18.17 9.73 -3.18
N VAL A 318 17.12 9.39 -3.92
CA VAL A 318 16.55 8.03 -3.93
C VAL A 318 17.58 6.99 -4.38
N LEU A 319 18.40 7.31 -5.38
CA LEU A 319 19.50 6.45 -5.82
C LEU A 319 20.64 6.35 -4.80
N ALA A 320 20.92 7.43 -4.06
CA ALA A 320 21.89 7.41 -2.96
C ALA A 320 21.44 6.47 -1.82
N HIS A 321 20.16 6.48 -1.48
CA HIS A 321 19.58 5.48 -0.55
C HIS A 321 19.71 4.05 -1.09
N LYS A 322 19.42 3.85 -2.38
CA LYS A 322 19.60 2.52 -3.02
C LYS A 322 21.04 2.04 -2.90
N ALA A 323 22.00 2.92 -3.21
CA ALA A 323 23.42 2.61 -3.10
C ALA A 323 23.87 2.32 -1.65
N ALA A 324 23.26 2.99 -0.67
CA ALA A 324 23.51 2.71 0.75
C ALA A 324 22.98 1.32 1.15
N ILE A 325 21.82 0.90 0.62
CA ILE A 325 21.29 -0.46 0.84
C ILE A 325 22.21 -1.49 0.19
N ASP A 326 22.69 -1.26 -1.03
CA ASP A 326 23.59 -2.17 -1.73
C ASP A 326 24.91 -2.36 -0.95
N ARG A 327 25.51 -1.28 -0.46
CA ARG A 327 26.71 -1.37 0.41
C ARG A 327 26.43 -2.14 1.69
N HIS A 328 25.27 -1.89 2.32
CA HIS A 328 24.90 -2.61 3.53
C HIS A 328 24.79 -4.13 3.30
N LEU A 329 24.21 -4.55 2.19
CA LEU A 329 24.17 -5.97 1.82
C LEU A 329 25.56 -6.55 1.61
N ASP A 330 26.47 -5.81 0.98
CA ASP A 330 27.87 -6.20 0.78
C ASP A 330 28.61 -6.32 2.12
N ASP A 331 28.47 -5.34 3.01
CA ASP A 331 29.03 -5.34 4.37
C ASP A 331 28.53 -6.54 5.22
N MET A 332 27.28 -6.98 4.97
CA MET A 332 26.69 -8.16 5.61
C MET A 332 27.10 -9.49 4.91
N GLY A 333 27.95 -9.42 3.89
CA GLY A 333 28.36 -10.60 3.11
C GLY A 333 27.21 -11.24 2.32
N ILE A 334 26.20 -10.45 1.89
CA ILE A 334 25.08 -10.90 1.06
C ILE A 334 25.35 -10.47 -0.39
N PRO A 335 25.88 -11.34 -1.26
CA PRO A 335 26.23 -10.96 -2.61
C PRO A 335 24.97 -10.65 -3.44
N VAL A 336 25.00 -9.53 -4.15
CA VAL A 336 23.97 -9.12 -5.10
C VAL A 336 24.50 -9.32 -6.52
N SER A 337 23.97 -10.31 -7.22
CA SER A 337 24.44 -10.64 -8.58
C SER A 337 23.77 -9.80 -9.68
N TYR A 338 22.63 -9.18 -9.38
CA TYR A 338 21.91 -8.25 -10.25
C TYR A 338 21.03 -7.32 -9.42
N THR A 339 20.92 -6.07 -9.86
CA THR A 339 20.02 -5.09 -9.25
C THR A 339 19.49 -4.11 -10.32
N ASN A 340 18.30 -3.57 -10.12
CA ASN A 340 17.67 -2.61 -11.02
C ASN A 340 16.68 -1.70 -10.27
N VAL A 341 16.28 -0.60 -10.93
CA VAL A 341 15.29 0.35 -10.44
C VAL A 341 14.24 0.58 -11.51
N PHE A 342 12.98 0.40 -11.15
CA PHE A 342 11.82 0.77 -11.96
C PHE A 342 11.18 2.03 -11.38
N TRP A 343 11.09 3.08 -12.19
CA TRP A 343 10.52 4.36 -11.81
C TRP A 343 9.02 4.39 -12.10
N GLY A 344 8.22 4.75 -11.12
CA GLY A 344 6.78 4.96 -11.27
C GLY A 344 6.49 6.32 -11.88
N GLY A 345 5.70 6.30 -12.94
CA GLY A 345 5.13 7.48 -13.60
C GLY A 345 3.65 7.66 -13.21
N ARG A 346 2.75 7.58 -14.21
CA ARG A 346 1.30 7.62 -13.98
C ARG A 346 0.88 6.49 -13.04
N SER A 347 0.16 6.84 -11.99
CA SER A 347 -0.15 5.91 -10.89
C SER A 347 -1.51 6.21 -10.28
N GLU A 348 -2.27 5.16 -9.98
CA GLU A 348 -3.51 5.25 -9.22
C GLU A 348 -3.56 4.13 -8.18
N ILE A 349 -3.96 4.47 -6.96
CA ILE A 349 -4.15 3.52 -5.87
C ILE A 349 -5.61 3.55 -5.47
N LYS A 350 -6.27 2.40 -5.52
CA LYS A 350 -7.63 2.20 -5.05
C LYS A 350 -7.70 0.99 -4.12
N PRO A 351 -8.73 0.87 -3.27
CA PRO A 351 -8.96 -0.37 -2.52
C PRO A 351 -9.16 -1.55 -3.48
N SER A 352 -8.40 -2.63 -3.30
CA SER A 352 -8.69 -3.89 -3.99
C SER A 352 -9.92 -4.54 -3.38
N GLU A 353 -10.82 -5.03 -4.22
CA GLU A 353 -11.88 -5.93 -3.77
C GLU A 353 -11.27 -7.29 -3.39
N VAL A 354 -11.76 -7.90 -2.31
CA VAL A 354 -11.27 -9.18 -1.79
C VAL A 354 -12.39 -10.16 -1.47
N SER A 355 -13.65 -9.76 -1.67
CA SER A 355 -14.83 -10.57 -1.35
C SER A 355 -15.10 -11.61 -2.43
N PRO A 356 -15.25 -12.91 -2.08
CA PRO A 356 -15.69 -13.93 -3.02
C PRO A 356 -17.06 -13.63 -3.64
N ALA A 357 -18.00 -13.06 -2.88
CA ALA A 357 -19.32 -12.68 -3.38
C ALA A 357 -19.23 -11.55 -4.43
N ALA A 358 -18.39 -10.55 -4.21
CA ALA A 358 -18.15 -9.49 -5.18
C ALA A 358 -17.52 -10.03 -6.47
N TYR A 359 -16.61 -11.02 -6.38
CA TYR A 359 -16.02 -11.66 -7.53
C TYR A 359 -17.05 -12.44 -8.34
N ALA A 360 -17.94 -13.21 -7.67
CA ALA A 360 -19.04 -13.91 -8.31
C ALA A 360 -19.97 -12.94 -9.05
N ALA A 361 -20.37 -11.83 -8.42
CA ALA A 361 -21.20 -10.80 -9.04
C ALA A 361 -20.50 -10.15 -10.24
N TRP A 362 -19.20 -9.90 -10.14
CA TRP A 362 -18.40 -9.34 -11.23
C TRP A 362 -18.31 -10.29 -12.44
N LEU A 363 -18.20 -11.60 -12.23
CA LEU A 363 -18.22 -12.60 -13.29
C LEU A 363 -19.57 -12.62 -14.04
N LEU A 364 -20.69 -12.54 -13.32
CA LEU A 364 -22.03 -12.54 -13.91
C LEU A 364 -22.28 -11.33 -14.83
N GLN A 365 -21.64 -10.20 -14.57
CA GLN A 365 -21.76 -9.01 -15.42
C GLN A 365 -20.95 -9.11 -16.74
N ARG A 366 -20.16 -10.16 -16.94
CA ARG A 366 -19.22 -10.36 -18.05
C ARG A 366 -19.49 -11.64 -18.85
N ALA A 367 -20.38 -12.49 -18.36
CA ALA A 367 -20.92 -13.63 -19.08
C ALA A 367 -21.98 -13.16 -20.10
#